data_c30e5a98f4bf570803ce4b587c862e6d
#
_entry.id   c30e5a98f4bf570803ce4b587c862e6d
#
_cell.length_a   1.000
_cell.length_b   1.000
_cell.length_c   1.000
_cell.angle_alpha   90.00
_cell.angle_beta   90.00
_cell.angle_gamma   90.00
#
_symmetry.space_group_name_H-M   'P 1'
#
loop_
_entity.id
_entity.type
_entity.pdbx_description
1 polymer ?
#
loop_
_entity_poly.entity_id
_entity_poly.type
_entity_poly.pdbx_seq_one_letter_code
_entity_poly.pdbx_strand_id
1 'polypeptide(L)'
;MKFKFSIIIFIVFFHQSIIFANHKVYVIHGFAGFPLQMEKIVQGLNHSGYLTENYTYPSFSEDLDSVGRDLYRKVKYENFDTVSFVTHSMGGLVVRSMYQYMKPTGHFPFIYRVVMLAPPNKGTELADFQFNHVSKTFFGPNVENMKTNYDSYVNRLPFPTCEVGVIAGIRGKKPWFNPFLKEDNDGTVTIGSAIMGTEKDVAIINSMHILMPEKEKAIKLIIAFMKTGCFVKNKNLK
;
A
#
# COMPACT_ATOMS: atom_id res chain seq x y z
N MET A 1 -16.96 -45.65 -4.41
CA MET A 1 -16.00 -44.70 -5.02
C MET A 1 -16.46 -43.23 -4.95
N LYS A 2 -17.66 -42.92 -4.42
CA LYS A 2 -18.17 -41.52 -4.28
C LYS A 2 -17.83 -40.85 -2.94
N PHE A 3 -17.39 -41.61 -1.93
CA PHE A 3 -17.13 -41.07 -0.58
C PHE A 3 -15.75 -40.40 -0.42
N LYS A 4 -14.75 -40.76 -1.23
CA LYS A 4 -13.39 -40.20 -1.12
C LYS A 4 -13.28 -38.78 -1.69
N PHE A 5 -14.14 -38.38 -2.63
CA PHE A 5 -14.09 -37.04 -3.24
C PHE A 5 -14.64 -35.94 -2.30
N SER A 6 -15.65 -36.27 -1.50
CA SER A 6 -16.24 -35.28 -0.56
C SER A 6 -15.30 -34.96 0.61
N ILE A 7 -14.50 -35.94 1.06
CA ILE A 7 -13.54 -35.72 2.16
C ILE A 7 -12.37 -34.82 1.71
N ILE A 8 -11.89 -35.00 0.47
CA ILE A 8 -10.79 -34.17 -0.08
C ILE A 8 -11.22 -32.70 -0.25
N ILE A 9 -12.46 -32.45 -0.72
CA ILE A 9 -13.01 -31.10 -0.86
C ILE A 9 -13.17 -30.44 0.51
N PHE A 10 -13.60 -31.18 1.53
CA PHE A 10 -13.75 -30.64 2.88
C PHE A 10 -12.41 -30.29 3.54
N ILE A 11 -11.37 -31.09 3.29
CA ILE A 11 -10.01 -30.82 3.80
C ILE A 11 -9.40 -29.56 3.12
N VAL A 12 -9.64 -29.37 1.81
CA VAL A 12 -9.13 -28.19 1.10
C VAL A 12 -9.85 -26.91 1.56
N PHE A 13 -11.15 -26.97 1.82
CA PHE A 13 -11.89 -25.84 2.40
C PHE A 13 -11.44 -25.53 3.84
N PHE A 14 -11.16 -26.54 4.65
CA PHE A 14 -10.71 -26.35 6.02
C PHE A 14 -9.28 -25.79 6.08
N HIS A 15 -8.39 -26.18 5.15
CA HIS A 15 -7.05 -25.58 5.04
C HIS A 15 -7.06 -24.11 4.64
N GLN A 16 -7.96 -23.68 3.76
CA GLN A 16 -8.12 -22.26 3.43
C GLN A 16 -8.67 -21.45 4.61
N SER A 17 -9.57 -22.02 5.40
CA SER A 17 -10.11 -21.37 6.59
C SER A 17 -9.06 -21.20 7.70
N ILE A 18 -8.14 -22.13 7.86
CA ILE A 18 -7.06 -22.05 8.87
C ILE A 18 -6.04 -20.96 8.53
N ILE A 19 -5.75 -20.72 7.23
CA ILE A 19 -4.81 -19.67 6.81
C ILE A 19 -5.34 -18.28 7.18
N PHE A 20 -6.66 -18.10 7.28
CA PHE A 20 -7.28 -16.82 7.64
C PHE A 20 -7.56 -16.66 9.15
N ALA A 21 -7.50 -17.72 9.95
CA ALA A 21 -7.91 -17.67 11.36
C ALA A 21 -7.01 -16.77 12.24
N ASN A 22 -5.76 -16.50 11.83
CA ASN A 22 -4.82 -15.64 12.54
C ASN A 22 -4.07 -14.68 11.58
N HIS A 23 -4.81 -14.16 10.58
CA HIS A 23 -4.30 -13.26 9.56
C HIS A 23 -4.96 -11.88 9.70
N LYS A 24 -4.16 -10.86 9.90
CA LYS A 24 -4.61 -9.46 10.00
C LYS A 24 -4.15 -8.62 8.83
N VAL A 25 -5.01 -7.75 8.34
CA VAL A 25 -4.70 -6.78 7.28
C VAL A 25 -4.69 -5.38 7.85
N TYR A 26 -3.54 -4.73 7.83
CA TYR A 26 -3.41 -3.32 8.18
C TYR A 26 -3.71 -2.46 6.96
N VAL A 27 -4.66 -1.54 7.11
CA VAL A 27 -5.04 -0.57 6.08
C VAL A 27 -4.49 0.79 6.50
N ILE A 28 -3.58 1.37 5.70
CA ILE A 28 -2.75 2.52 6.09
C ILE A 28 -2.97 3.69 5.14
N HIS A 29 -3.41 4.84 5.68
CA HIS A 29 -3.65 6.05 4.91
C HIS A 29 -2.35 6.75 4.46
N GLY A 30 -2.48 7.74 3.58
CA GLY A 30 -1.38 8.56 3.07
C GLY A 30 -1.08 9.81 3.90
N PHE A 31 -0.21 10.66 3.36
CA PHE A 31 0.07 11.99 3.89
C PHE A 31 -1.21 12.85 3.92
N ALA A 32 -1.38 13.65 4.96
CA ALA A 32 -2.60 14.42 5.22
C ALA A 32 -3.89 13.58 5.22
N GLY A 33 -3.74 12.26 5.22
CA GLY A 33 -4.85 11.32 5.26
C GLY A 33 -5.40 11.14 6.68
N PHE A 34 -6.57 10.55 6.74
CA PHE A 34 -7.24 10.18 7.98
C PHE A 34 -7.99 8.85 7.77
N PRO A 35 -8.30 8.11 8.83
CA PRO A 35 -8.87 6.76 8.71
C PRO A 35 -10.10 6.66 7.83
N LEU A 36 -10.98 7.68 7.87
CA LEU A 36 -12.22 7.67 7.08
C LEU A 36 -11.97 7.55 5.56
N GLN A 37 -10.83 8.05 5.06
CA GLN A 37 -10.47 7.94 3.65
C GLN A 37 -10.27 6.48 3.22
N MET A 38 -9.88 5.60 4.13
CA MET A 38 -9.62 4.18 3.87
C MET A 38 -10.81 3.28 4.18
N GLU A 39 -11.91 3.84 4.69
CA GLU A 39 -13.03 3.08 5.22
C GLU A 39 -13.68 2.15 4.20
N LYS A 40 -13.84 2.57 2.94
CA LYS A 40 -14.39 1.70 1.89
C LYS A 40 -13.52 0.49 1.60
N ILE A 41 -12.19 0.63 1.71
CA ILE A 41 -11.25 -0.49 1.57
C ILE A 41 -11.40 -1.44 2.76
N VAL A 42 -11.46 -0.91 3.98
CA VAL A 42 -11.70 -1.68 5.21
C VAL A 42 -12.98 -2.50 5.09
N GLN A 43 -14.08 -1.85 4.71
CA GLN A 43 -15.38 -2.53 4.53
C GLN A 43 -15.31 -3.62 3.46
N GLY A 44 -14.69 -3.34 2.30
CA GLY A 44 -14.54 -4.31 1.22
C GLY A 44 -13.73 -5.54 1.63
N LEU A 45 -12.65 -5.35 2.40
CA LEU A 45 -11.83 -6.42 2.94
C LEU A 45 -12.58 -7.23 4.00
N ASN A 46 -13.28 -6.57 4.93
CA ASN A 46 -14.09 -7.22 5.96
C ASN A 46 -15.21 -8.08 5.34
N HIS A 47 -15.94 -7.56 4.35
CA HIS A 47 -16.94 -8.32 3.59
C HIS A 47 -16.32 -9.50 2.82
N SER A 48 -15.03 -9.45 2.54
CA SER A 48 -14.29 -10.53 1.88
C SER A 48 -13.68 -11.53 2.87
N GLY A 49 -13.98 -11.41 4.17
CA GLY A 49 -13.56 -12.32 5.22
C GLY A 49 -12.19 -12.04 5.85
N TYR A 50 -11.60 -10.86 5.60
CA TYR A 50 -10.37 -10.46 6.25
C TYR A 50 -10.64 -9.75 7.58
N LEU A 51 -9.83 -10.01 8.59
CA LEU A 51 -9.76 -9.18 9.79
C LEU A 51 -8.89 -7.96 9.48
N THR A 52 -9.45 -6.75 9.59
CA THR A 52 -8.74 -5.53 9.25
C THR A 52 -8.51 -4.61 10.44
N GLU A 53 -7.45 -3.83 10.36
CA GLU A 53 -7.24 -2.66 11.20
C GLU A 53 -6.96 -1.44 10.34
N ASN A 54 -7.72 -0.37 10.54
CA ASN A 54 -7.47 0.93 9.95
C ASN A 54 -6.38 1.65 10.78
N TYR A 55 -5.12 1.45 10.40
CA TYR A 55 -3.97 1.97 11.13
C TYR A 55 -3.81 3.47 10.91
N THR A 56 -3.77 4.20 12.00
CA THR A 56 -3.67 5.66 12.02
C THR A 56 -2.35 6.12 12.58
N TYR A 57 -1.77 7.14 11.97
CA TYR A 57 -0.54 7.78 12.42
C TYR A 57 -0.58 9.29 12.12
N PRO A 58 0.15 10.13 12.89
CA PRO A 58 0.14 11.59 12.73
C PRO A 58 1.04 12.02 11.56
N SER A 59 0.54 11.89 10.34
CA SER A 59 1.29 12.06 9.08
C SER A 59 1.91 13.45 8.87
N PHE A 60 1.44 14.47 9.58
CA PHE A 60 1.98 15.83 9.52
C PHE A 60 3.12 16.11 10.50
N SER A 61 3.10 15.48 11.67
CA SER A 61 3.99 15.84 12.78
C SER A 61 5.10 14.82 13.03
N GLU A 62 4.89 13.57 12.67
CA GLU A 62 5.88 12.52 12.83
C GLU A 62 6.60 12.20 11.52
N ASP A 63 7.91 12.00 11.61
CA ASP A 63 8.71 11.61 10.46
C ASP A 63 8.48 10.14 10.09
N LEU A 64 8.72 9.83 8.83
CA LEU A 64 8.45 8.54 8.23
C LEU A 64 9.22 7.39 8.91
N ASP A 65 10.41 7.66 9.42
CA ASP A 65 11.22 6.66 10.12
C ASP A 65 10.58 6.27 11.46
N SER A 66 10.16 7.25 12.25
CA SER A 66 9.47 7.03 13.52
C SER A 66 8.17 6.26 13.32
N VAL A 67 7.36 6.64 12.34
CA VAL A 67 6.10 5.95 12.01
C VAL A 67 6.36 4.49 11.59
N GLY A 68 7.38 4.26 10.76
CA GLY A 68 7.77 2.90 10.35
C GLY A 68 8.22 2.03 11.51
N ARG A 69 8.98 2.59 12.45
CA ARG A 69 9.42 1.92 13.68
C ARG A 69 8.24 1.57 14.59
N ASP A 70 7.27 2.46 14.71
CA ASP A 70 6.10 2.23 15.54
C ASP A 70 5.17 1.19 14.93
N LEU A 71 5.00 1.20 13.61
CA LEU A 71 4.31 0.12 12.90
C LEU A 71 5.02 -1.23 13.11
N TYR A 72 6.37 -1.26 13.03
CA TYR A 72 7.15 -2.47 13.31
C TYR A 72 6.87 -3.01 14.71
N ARG A 73 6.92 -2.13 15.72
CA ARG A 73 6.65 -2.52 17.11
C ARG A 73 5.24 -3.06 17.27
N LYS A 74 4.24 -2.34 16.73
CA LYS A 74 2.85 -2.76 16.79
C LYS A 74 2.67 -4.15 16.19
N VAL A 75 3.10 -4.37 14.96
CA VAL A 75 2.96 -5.66 14.27
C VAL A 75 3.69 -6.78 15.00
N LYS A 76 4.89 -6.50 15.51
CA LYS A 76 5.71 -7.49 16.22
C LYS A 76 5.07 -7.99 17.52
N TYR A 77 4.40 -7.11 18.25
CA TYR A 77 3.86 -7.43 19.59
C TYR A 77 2.38 -7.81 19.54
N GLU A 78 1.72 -7.74 18.40
CA GLU A 78 0.40 -8.32 18.22
C GLU A 78 0.50 -9.84 17.96
N ASN A 79 -0.47 -10.58 18.50
CA ASN A 79 -0.47 -12.04 18.43
C ASN A 79 -1.10 -12.56 17.12
N PHE A 80 -0.52 -12.18 15.98
CA PHE A 80 -0.89 -12.70 14.66
C PHE A 80 0.27 -13.47 14.04
N ASP A 81 -0.02 -14.60 13.41
CA ASP A 81 0.99 -15.39 12.71
C ASP A 81 1.28 -14.82 11.32
N THR A 82 0.26 -14.23 10.71
CA THR A 82 0.31 -13.68 9.36
C THR A 82 -0.27 -12.28 9.33
N VAL A 83 0.40 -11.39 8.60
CA VAL A 83 -0.08 -10.03 8.37
C VAL A 83 -0.01 -9.68 6.88
N SER A 84 -0.85 -8.76 6.48
CA SER A 84 -0.79 -8.11 5.16
C SER A 84 -1.01 -6.61 5.30
N PHE A 85 -0.63 -5.88 4.26
CA PHE A 85 -0.78 -4.42 4.25
C PHE A 85 -1.51 -3.97 2.99
N VAL A 86 -2.45 -3.06 3.16
CA VAL A 86 -3.09 -2.30 2.08
C VAL A 86 -2.87 -0.83 2.36
N THR A 87 -2.19 -0.13 1.47
CA THR A 87 -1.72 1.21 1.74
C THR A 87 -2.13 2.19 0.66
N HIS A 88 -2.24 3.46 1.01
CA HIS A 88 -2.42 4.54 0.06
C HIS A 88 -1.27 5.54 0.19
N SER A 89 -0.69 5.98 -0.95
CA SER A 89 0.29 7.07 -1.00
C SER A 89 1.48 6.82 -0.03
N MET A 90 1.79 7.78 0.83
CA MET A 90 2.85 7.70 1.85
C MET A 90 2.71 6.46 2.77
N GLY A 91 1.51 5.91 2.94
CA GLY A 91 1.31 4.67 3.70
C GLY A 91 2.14 3.49 3.15
N GLY A 92 2.41 3.45 1.84
CA GLY A 92 3.34 2.48 1.25
C GLY A 92 4.78 2.67 1.72
N LEU A 93 5.19 3.92 1.89
CA LEU A 93 6.52 4.25 2.43
C LEU A 93 6.64 3.92 3.92
N VAL A 94 5.55 4.05 4.69
CA VAL A 94 5.49 3.61 6.09
C VAL A 94 5.78 2.11 6.19
N VAL A 95 5.18 1.28 5.33
CA VAL A 95 5.49 -0.15 5.28
C VAL A 95 6.95 -0.38 4.88
N ARG A 96 7.48 0.32 3.87
CA ARG A 96 8.89 0.22 3.49
C ARG A 96 9.82 0.65 4.61
N SER A 97 9.48 1.70 5.34
CA SER A 97 10.25 2.13 6.53
C SER A 97 10.21 1.07 7.64
N MET A 98 9.06 0.43 7.87
CA MET A 98 8.95 -0.70 8.80
C MET A 98 9.95 -1.82 8.47
N TYR A 99 10.15 -2.13 7.19
CA TYR A 99 11.09 -3.18 6.77
C TYR A 99 12.54 -2.94 7.19
N GLN A 100 12.97 -1.69 7.42
CA GLN A 100 14.32 -1.38 7.93
C GLN A 100 14.58 -1.97 9.31
N TYR A 101 13.53 -2.17 10.11
CA TYR A 101 13.61 -2.68 11.49
C TYR A 101 13.49 -4.20 11.56
N MET A 102 13.14 -4.86 10.46
CA MET A 102 13.06 -6.31 10.40
C MET A 102 14.47 -6.92 10.44
N LYS A 103 14.74 -7.72 11.46
CA LYS A 103 16.01 -8.44 11.61
C LYS A 103 15.84 -9.89 11.15
N PRO A 104 16.89 -10.51 10.58
CA PRO A 104 16.85 -11.94 10.20
C PRO A 104 16.59 -12.87 11.40
N THR A 105 16.94 -12.42 12.60
CA THR A 105 16.76 -13.17 13.84
C THR A 105 15.71 -12.50 14.71
N GLY A 106 14.69 -13.24 15.08
CA GLY A 106 13.61 -12.78 15.93
C GLY A 106 12.24 -13.14 15.37
N HIS A 107 11.27 -13.30 16.27
CA HIS A 107 9.90 -13.57 15.86
C HIS A 107 9.29 -12.28 15.27
N PHE A 108 8.80 -12.38 14.03
CA PHE A 108 7.96 -11.38 13.39
C PHE A 108 6.89 -12.14 12.58
N PRO A 109 5.63 -11.69 12.56
CA PRO A 109 4.59 -12.33 11.75
C PRO A 109 5.01 -12.48 10.29
N PHE A 110 4.56 -13.54 9.64
CA PHE A 110 4.78 -13.72 8.21
C PHE A 110 4.03 -12.63 7.43
N ILE A 111 4.76 -11.84 6.65
CA ILE A 111 4.14 -10.85 5.76
C ILE A 111 3.72 -11.56 4.48
N TYR A 112 2.41 -11.73 4.32
CA TYR A 112 1.84 -12.49 3.21
C TYR A 112 1.80 -11.66 1.93
N ARG A 113 1.13 -10.49 1.96
CA ARG A 113 0.96 -9.60 0.79
C ARG A 113 0.96 -8.13 1.17
N VAL A 114 1.43 -7.31 0.23
CA VAL A 114 1.32 -5.85 0.32
C VAL A 114 0.66 -5.32 -0.95
N VAL A 115 -0.39 -4.53 -0.81
CA VAL A 115 -1.00 -3.79 -1.93
C VAL A 115 -0.81 -2.31 -1.69
N MET A 116 -0.18 -1.63 -2.64
CA MET A 116 0.10 -0.20 -2.55
C MET A 116 -0.70 0.57 -3.62
N LEU A 117 -1.53 1.51 -3.19
CA LEU A 117 -2.26 2.43 -4.05
C LEU A 117 -1.46 3.72 -4.19
N ALA A 118 -1.04 4.03 -5.41
CA ALA A 118 -0.28 5.22 -5.77
C ALA A 118 0.87 5.57 -4.80
N PRO A 119 1.75 4.63 -4.43
CA PRO A 119 2.86 4.91 -3.54
C PRO A 119 3.89 5.80 -4.26
N PRO A 120 4.42 6.88 -3.64
CA PRO A 120 5.55 7.62 -4.20
C PRO A 120 6.87 6.87 -3.92
N ASN A 121 7.01 5.66 -4.50
CA ASN A 121 8.11 4.74 -4.20
C ASN A 121 9.50 5.29 -4.57
N LYS A 122 9.55 6.22 -5.54
CA LYS A 122 10.78 6.94 -5.95
C LYS A 122 10.71 8.44 -5.64
N GLY A 123 9.84 8.83 -4.70
CA GLY A 123 9.56 10.22 -4.39
C GLY A 123 8.50 10.85 -5.29
N THR A 124 8.30 12.15 -5.17
CA THR A 124 7.41 12.92 -6.03
C THR A 124 8.03 14.27 -6.35
N GLU A 125 7.93 14.71 -7.60
CA GLU A 125 8.42 16.00 -8.04
C GLU A 125 7.75 17.16 -7.27
N LEU A 126 6.56 16.94 -6.71
CA LEU A 126 5.93 17.93 -5.84
C LEU A 126 6.73 18.19 -4.57
N ALA A 127 7.46 17.20 -4.05
CA ALA A 127 8.34 17.37 -2.91
C ALA A 127 9.64 18.09 -3.28
N ASP A 128 10.05 18.07 -4.56
CA ASP A 128 11.25 18.76 -5.04
C ASP A 128 11.04 20.26 -5.15
N PHE A 129 9.79 20.70 -5.38
CA PHE A 129 9.47 22.13 -5.41
C PHE A 129 9.63 22.72 -4.03
N GLN A 130 10.79 23.35 -3.80
CA GLN A 130 11.09 24.11 -2.60
C GLN A 130 10.23 25.38 -2.56
N PHE A 131 9.01 25.24 -2.08
CA PHE A 131 8.32 26.40 -1.53
C PHE A 131 9.02 26.73 -0.22
N ASN A 132 10.08 27.56 -0.24
CA ASN A 132 10.79 28.17 0.89
C ASN A 132 10.34 27.68 2.31
N HIS A 133 10.96 28.04 3.38
CA HIS A 133 10.68 27.64 4.79
C HIS A 133 9.18 27.43 5.16
N VAL A 134 8.27 27.99 4.38
CA VAL A 134 6.81 27.82 4.50
C VAL A 134 6.37 26.36 4.27
N SER A 135 7.02 25.60 3.38
CA SER A 135 6.59 24.24 3.06
C SER A 135 6.77 23.27 4.23
N LYS A 136 7.85 23.40 5.00
CA LYS A 136 8.08 22.53 6.19
C LYS A 136 7.03 22.77 7.27
N THR A 137 6.59 24.00 7.42
CA THR A 137 5.58 24.38 8.43
C THR A 137 4.20 23.80 8.08
N PHE A 138 3.85 23.74 6.78
CA PHE A 138 2.54 23.27 6.34
C PHE A 138 2.50 21.76 6.01
N PHE A 139 3.61 21.17 5.56
CA PHE A 139 3.64 19.78 5.08
C PHE A 139 4.48 18.85 6.00
N GLY A 140 5.01 19.38 7.10
CA GLY A 140 5.76 18.59 8.07
C GLY A 140 7.10 18.02 7.54
N PRO A 141 7.76 17.15 8.33
CA PRO A 141 9.09 16.62 8.02
C PRO A 141 9.11 15.69 6.79
N ASN A 142 7.97 15.12 6.41
CA ASN A 142 7.91 14.05 5.40
C ASN A 142 8.08 14.55 3.96
N VAL A 143 7.94 15.85 3.69
CA VAL A 143 8.19 16.41 2.35
C VAL A 143 9.65 16.18 1.94
N GLU A 144 10.61 16.45 2.82
CA GLU A 144 12.03 16.18 2.54
C GLU A 144 12.30 14.70 2.28
N ASN A 145 11.63 13.82 3.01
CA ASN A 145 11.76 12.38 2.88
C ASN A 145 11.27 11.86 1.52
N MET A 146 10.31 12.56 0.87
CA MET A 146 9.68 12.15 -0.39
C MET A 146 10.25 12.84 -1.63
N LYS A 147 11.41 13.50 -1.56
CA LYS A 147 12.07 14.06 -2.74
C LYS A 147 12.54 12.98 -3.70
N THR A 148 12.69 13.34 -4.98
CA THR A 148 13.10 12.39 -6.05
C THR A 148 14.59 12.15 -6.13
N ASN A 149 15.44 12.97 -5.47
CA ASN A 149 16.88 12.82 -5.50
C ASN A 149 17.33 11.45 -4.98
N TYR A 150 18.39 10.91 -5.55
CA TYR A 150 18.89 9.55 -5.29
C TYR A 150 19.15 9.25 -3.81
N ASP A 151 19.66 10.21 -3.05
CA ASP A 151 19.99 10.10 -1.63
C ASP A 151 18.84 10.46 -0.69
N SER A 152 17.65 10.74 -1.21
CA SER A 152 16.47 10.97 -0.40
C SER A 152 16.14 9.73 0.45
N TYR A 153 15.46 9.95 1.57
CA TYR A 153 15.07 8.87 2.46
C TYR A 153 14.30 7.77 1.74
N VAL A 154 13.29 8.13 0.93
CA VAL A 154 12.44 7.17 0.21
C VAL A 154 13.23 6.28 -0.76
N ASN A 155 14.27 6.82 -1.41
CA ASN A 155 15.07 6.06 -2.37
C ASN A 155 16.07 5.09 -1.71
N ARG A 156 16.32 5.24 -0.41
CA ARG A 156 17.14 4.32 0.40
C ARG A 156 16.32 3.25 1.12
N LEU A 157 14.99 3.38 1.15
CA LEU A 157 14.13 2.39 1.81
C LEU A 157 14.16 1.03 1.11
N PRO A 158 14.22 -0.08 1.85
CA PRO A 158 14.06 -1.41 1.28
C PRO A 158 12.68 -1.54 0.63
N PHE A 159 12.58 -2.43 -0.35
CA PHE A 159 11.30 -2.85 -0.91
C PHE A 159 10.85 -4.15 -0.24
N PRO A 160 9.54 -4.37 0.00
CA PRO A 160 9.06 -5.59 0.62
C PRO A 160 9.47 -6.84 -0.18
N THR A 161 9.90 -7.89 0.53
CA THR A 161 10.34 -9.15 -0.06
C THR A 161 9.21 -10.16 -0.29
N CYS A 162 8.00 -9.83 0.16
CA CYS A 162 6.79 -10.62 -0.07
C CYS A 162 6.14 -10.31 -1.44
N GLU A 163 4.96 -10.89 -1.72
CA GLU A 163 4.19 -10.55 -2.91
C GLU A 163 3.65 -9.11 -2.81
N VAL A 164 4.09 -8.24 -3.71
CA VAL A 164 3.66 -6.84 -3.79
C VAL A 164 2.84 -6.59 -5.04
N GLY A 165 1.68 -5.97 -4.88
CA GLY A 165 0.87 -5.41 -5.96
C GLY A 165 0.84 -3.89 -5.90
N VAL A 166 1.04 -3.22 -7.03
CA VAL A 166 0.94 -1.75 -7.12
C VAL A 166 -0.22 -1.36 -8.00
N ILE A 167 -1.09 -0.48 -7.51
CA ILE A 167 -2.14 0.16 -8.29
C ILE A 167 -1.74 1.62 -8.50
N ALA A 168 -1.29 1.96 -9.71
CA ALA A 168 -0.97 3.33 -10.07
C ALA A 168 -2.21 4.06 -10.62
N GLY A 169 -2.29 5.37 -10.41
CA GLY A 169 -3.34 6.22 -10.92
C GLY A 169 -2.90 7.02 -12.14
N ILE A 170 -3.83 7.21 -13.10
CA ILE A 170 -3.67 8.21 -14.16
C ILE A 170 -4.92 9.07 -14.23
N ARG A 171 -4.77 10.32 -14.62
CA ARG A 171 -5.90 11.20 -14.93
C ARG A 171 -5.83 11.74 -16.35
N GLY A 172 -5.97 10.82 -17.31
CA GLY A 172 -5.97 11.17 -18.73
C GLY A 172 -4.61 11.69 -19.23
N LYS A 173 -4.46 11.75 -20.54
CA LYS A 173 -3.25 12.24 -21.22
C LYS A 173 -3.21 13.79 -21.32
N LYS A 174 -3.56 14.51 -20.26
CA LYS A 174 -3.56 15.97 -20.30
C LYS A 174 -2.44 16.54 -19.43
N PRO A 175 -1.28 16.91 -20.04
CA PRO A 175 -0.09 17.37 -19.31
C PRO A 175 -0.30 18.65 -18.48
N TRP A 176 -1.43 19.33 -18.65
CA TRP A 176 -1.75 20.55 -17.91
C TRP A 176 -2.50 20.32 -16.59
N PHE A 177 -2.84 19.07 -16.24
CA PHE A 177 -3.55 18.80 -14.99
C PHE A 177 -2.67 19.07 -13.75
N ASN A 178 -1.40 18.66 -13.80
CA ASN A 178 -0.40 19.11 -12.85
C ASN A 178 0.89 19.44 -13.62
N PRO A 179 1.18 20.73 -13.87
CA PRO A 179 2.32 21.15 -14.68
C PRO A 179 3.68 20.83 -14.05
N PHE A 180 3.71 20.44 -12.79
CA PHE A 180 4.93 20.07 -12.06
C PHE A 180 5.30 18.60 -12.21
N LEU A 181 4.41 17.76 -12.75
CA LEU A 181 4.65 16.33 -12.99
C LEU A 181 4.89 16.08 -14.47
N LYS A 182 6.03 15.45 -14.78
CA LYS A 182 6.54 15.31 -16.16
C LYS A 182 6.00 14.09 -16.91
N GLU A 183 5.36 13.15 -16.21
CA GLU A 183 4.88 11.89 -16.76
C GLU A 183 3.38 11.70 -16.51
N ASP A 184 2.81 10.60 -17.01
CA ASP A 184 1.45 10.16 -16.69
C ASP A 184 1.31 10.00 -15.16
N ASN A 185 0.30 10.68 -14.60
CA ASN A 185 0.17 10.82 -13.15
C ASN A 185 -1.30 10.90 -12.71
N ASP A 186 -1.51 10.73 -11.41
CA ASP A 186 -2.81 10.88 -10.76
C ASP A 186 -3.07 12.28 -10.18
N GLY A 187 -2.17 13.21 -10.43
CA GLY A 187 -2.15 14.57 -9.90
C GLY A 187 -1.17 14.78 -8.75
N THR A 188 -0.58 13.71 -8.20
CA THR A 188 0.36 13.76 -7.07
C THR A 188 1.58 12.85 -7.29
N VAL A 189 1.38 11.68 -7.83
CA VAL A 189 2.42 10.66 -8.05
C VAL A 189 2.40 10.23 -9.51
N THR A 190 3.56 10.15 -10.15
CA THR A 190 3.73 9.63 -11.50
C THR A 190 3.71 8.09 -11.50
N ILE A 191 3.33 7.49 -12.63
CA ILE A 191 3.43 6.03 -12.80
C ILE A 191 4.86 5.56 -12.60
N GLY A 192 5.83 6.29 -13.15
CA GLY A 192 7.27 5.99 -13.03
C GLY A 192 7.75 5.98 -11.58
N SER A 193 7.23 6.88 -10.74
CA SER A 193 7.52 6.91 -9.30
C SER A 193 6.85 5.74 -8.55
N ALA A 194 5.61 5.42 -8.90
CA ALA A 194 4.85 4.39 -8.17
C ALA A 194 5.45 2.98 -8.34
N ILE A 195 6.02 2.70 -9.52
CA ILE A 195 6.48 1.35 -9.91
C ILE A 195 7.98 1.21 -9.74
N MET A 196 8.42 0.24 -8.94
CA MET A 196 9.84 -0.08 -8.72
C MET A 196 10.40 -1.08 -9.75
N GLY A 197 9.54 -1.90 -10.36
CA GLY A 197 9.91 -2.95 -11.32
C GLY A 197 10.14 -4.33 -10.68
N THR A 198 9.91 -4.45 -9.39
CA THR A 198 10.04 -5.70 -8.61
C THR A 198 8.71 -6.20 -8.07
N GLU A 199 7.63 -5.50 -8.37
CA GLU A 199 6.29 -5.89 -8.00
C GLU A 199 5.86 -7.17 -8.72
N LYS A 200 5.10 -8.01 -8.03
CA LYS A 200 4.51 -9.21 -8.62
C LYS A 200 3.48 -8.89 -9.70
N ASP A 201 2.67 -7.84 -9.48
CA ASP A 201 1.70 -7.38 -10.48
C ASP A 201 1.45 -5.86 -10.34
N VAL A 202 1.08 -5.24 -11.46
CA VAL A 202 0.80 -3.81 -11.56
C VAL A 202 -0.52 -3.58 -12.27
N ALA A 203 -1.35 -2.72 -11.71
CA ALA A 203 -2.57 -2.24 -12.35
C ALA A 203 -2.56 -0.71 -12.48
N ILE A 204 -3.15 -0.21 -13.55
CA ILE A 204 -3.33 1.22 -13.77
C ILE A 204 -4.82 1.53 -13.80
N ILE A 205 -5.25 2.52 -13.02
CA ILE A 205 -6.65 2.96 -12.99
C ILE A 205 -6.77 4.46 -13.30
N ASN A 206 -7.86 4.83 -13.96
CA ASN A 206 -8.18 6.24 -14.17
C ASN A 206 -8.80 6.82 -12.90
N SER A 207 -7.99 7.52 -12.12
CA SER A 207 -8.41 8.16 -10.86
C SER A 207 -7.47 9.29 -10.49
N MET A 208 -8.01 10.29 -9.80
CA MET A 208 -7.20 11.25 -9.04
C MET A 208 -6.64 10.56 -7.79
N HIS A 209 -5.46 11.01 -7.36
CA HIS A 209 -4.75 10.47 -6.19
C HIS A 209 -5.63 10.31 -4.96
N ILE A 210 -6.22 11.42 -4.53
CA ILE A 210 -7.04 11.48 -3.31
C ILE A 210 -8.32 10.61 -3.37
N LEU A 211 -8.82 10.33 -4.57
CA LEU A 211 -10.04 9.55 -4.77
C LEU A 211 -9.80 8.05 -4.95
N MET A 212 -8.55 7.63 -5.09
CA MET A 212 -8.24 6.21 -5.35
C MET A 212 -8.78 5.25 -4.29
N PRO A 213 -8.68 5.54 -2.98
CA PRO A 213 -9.20 4.64 -1.94
C PRO A 213 -10.71 4.41 -2.00
N GLU A 214 -11.44 5.35 -2.61
CA GLU A 214 -12.90 5.27 -2.73
C GLU A 214 -13.39 4.59 -4.01
N LYS A 215 -12.48 4.34 -4.98
CA LYS A 215 -12.85 3.75 -6.27
C LYS A 215 -13.17 2.28 -6.12
N GLU A 216 -14.38 1.89 -6.52
CA GLU A 216 -14.82 0.50 -6.53
C GLU A 216 -13.86 -0.41 -7.32
N LYS A 217 -13.31 0.09 -8.43
CA LYS A 217 -12.31 -0.63 -9.23
C LYS A 217 -11.04 -0.91 -8.42
N ALA A 218 -10.55 0.07 -7.64
CA ALA A 218 -9.39 -0.12 -6.78
C ALA A 218 -9.67 -1.18 -5.70
N ILE A 219 -10.82 -1.11 -5.05
CA ILE A 219 -11.24 -2.06 -4.01
C ILE A 219 -11.32 -3.47 -4.58
N LYS A 220 -11.94 -3.66 -5.75
CA LYS A 220 -12.00 -4.97 -6.42
C LYS A 220 -10.62 -5.52 -6.76
N LEU A 221 -9.71 -4.68 -7.24
CA LEU A 221 -8.32 -5.07 -7.52
C LEU A 221 -7.58 -5.45 -6.22
N ILE A 222 -7.71 -4.67 -5.15
CA ILE A 222 -7.14 -5.01 -3.84
C ILE A 222 -7.60 -6.39 -3.38
N ILE A 223 -8.91 -6.64 -3.37
CA ILE A 223 -9.48 -7.92 -2.94
C ILE A 223 -8.98 -9.07 -3.83
N ALA A 224 -8.91 -8.87 -5.14
CA ALA A 224 -8.39 -9.86 -6.06
C ALA A 224 -6.93 -10.20 -5.75
N PHE A 225 -6.07 -9.19 -5.59
CA PHE A 225 -4.66 -9.40 -5.26
C PHE A 225 -4.50 -10.07 -3.89
N MET A 226 -5.26 -9.64 -2.89
CA MET A 226 -5.24 -10.25 -1.56
C MET A 226 -5.62 -11.75 -1.59
N LYS A 227 -6.50 -12.16 -2.51
CA LYS A 227 -6.92 -13.55 -2.67
C LYS A 227 -5.96 -14.39 -3.52
N THR A 228 -5.43 -13.83 -4.60
CA THR A 228 -4.75 -14.61 -5.66
C THR A 228 -3.30 -14.23 -5.89
N GLY A 229 -2.85 -13.10 -5.35
CA GLY A 229 -1.52 -12.52 -5.64
C GLY A 229 -1.42 -11.89 -7.03
N CYS A 230 -2.54 -11.66 -7.71
CA CYS A 230 -2.59 -11.00 -9.01
C CYS A 230 -3.82 -10.11 -9.13
N PHE A 231 -3.70 -9.02 -9.90
CA PHE A 231 -4.84 -8.22 -10.29
C PHE A 231 -5.61 -8.92 -11.42
N VAL A 232 -6.93 -9.00 -11.30
CA VAL A 232 -7.75 -9.56 -12.38
C VAL A 232 -7.65 -8.63 -13.60
N LYS A 233 -6.95 -9.08 -14.64
CA LYS A 233 -6.95 -8.40 -15.94
C LYS A 233 -8.28 -8.70 -16.61
N ASN A 234 -9.24 -7.78 -16.48
CA ASN A 234 -10.47 -7.86 -17.27
C ASN A 234 -10.10 -7.81 -18.76
N LYS A 235 -10.27 -8.94 -19.48
CA LYS A 235 -10.09 -9.01 -20.95
C LYS A 235 -11.08 -8.12 -21.71
N ASN A 236 -12.03 -7.45 -21.06
CA ASN A 236 -13.16 -6.71 -21.64
C ASN A 236 -13.11 -5.19 -21.41
N LEU A 237 -11.93 -4.60 -21.15
CA LEU A 237 -11.79 -3.13 -21.15
C LEU A 237 -10.83 -2.73 -22.28
N LYS A 238 -11.35 -2.82 -23.52
CA LYS A 238 -10.83 -2.05 -24.65
C LYS A 238 -11.51 -0.69 -24.70
#